data_04a01d3e476d76feb1eca119729530cf
#
_entry.id   04a01d3e476d76feb1eca119729530cf
#
_cell.length_a   1.000
_cell.length_b   1.000
_cell.length_c   1.000
_cell.angle_alpha   90.00
_cell.angle_beta   90.00
_cell.angle_gamma   90.00
#
_symmetry.space_group_name_H-M   'P 1'
#
loop_
_entity.id
_entity.type
_entity.pdbx_description
1 polymer ?
#
loop_
_entity_poly.entity_id
_entity_poly.type
_entity_poly.pdbx_seq_one_letter_code
_entity_poly.pdbx_strand_id
1 'polypeptide(L)'
;MRSIIFLLIFSTTFLFSQNRTCGSNKRLDLYLSENPLTIYKQKQLEKQIKESNLEQNTLSNLSIPVVVHVVYKNSIENITDYQIQSQIDVLSKDFTRANSDALNTPTDFLPIASSMQIDFCLSQQDPNGNPTNGIIRKQTSQSFFPLYGNEIFYDSLGGSSAWDTKNYLNIWVCMIEPGILGWAQFPAGGDVKTDGVVINFGHFGTTGTVLSPYNLGRTATHEVGHWLNLFHLWGDNNCGDDLVNDTPTQEEENFGCKIHPSISCNNNGDMFMNFMDYTNDNCMNSFTEGQKSRVWSSITNFRSELFLSNGCSSSITANSDAGISSIISPNNSTLECTSPVKPIVVLTNYGNTNLNTVTIKYSLNLGNNLYYSWNGLLLTNNSDTIVLPSITASGTSHFITVSTQMPNNSTDINFSNDEFTETFNSIDGEKIKINIKTDNYANETSWQLVSENNDVILTGDSLENNSLYEKEICLRSGCYKFIINDSYGDGFCCDFGNGFYQIYNSANNSSLASNSYFQFTDTSFFCIGMSGIDDLSEDFQIFPNPTCNEIMINNTKEKVLLINIIDNLGNTVLSKKIKNEKLNISHLKNGIYHLIIKTEHTEIVKKLVIQK
;
A
#
# COMPACT_ATOMS: atom_id res chain seq x y z
N MET A 1 52.51 5.16 -27.03
CA MET A 1 51.05 5.19 -27.04
C MET A 1 50.55 3.85 -26.54
N ARG A 2 50.03 3.79 -25.31
CA ARG A 2 49.41 2.58 -24.76
C ARG A 2 47.90 2.86 -24.71
N SER A 3 47.14 2.19 -25.56
CA SER A 3 45.69 2.22 -25.57
C SER A 3 45.14 1.43 -24.39
N ILE A 4 44.42 2.10 -23.50
CA ILE A 4 43.66 1.46 -22.41
C ILE A 4 42.28 1.18 -22.98
N ILE A 5 41.95 -0.09 -23.14
CA ILE A 5 40.60 -0.56 -23.48
C ILE A 5 39.82 -0.63 -22.18
N PHE A 6 38.81 0.25 -22.03
CA PHE A 6 37.82 0.16 -20.97
C PHE A 6 36.80 -0.92 -21.36
N LEU A 7 36.83 -2.05 -20.65
CA LEU A 7 35.80 -3.08 -20.74
C LEU A 7 34.60 -2.65 -19.87
N LEU A 8 33.53 -2.17 -20.50
CA LEU A 8 32.24 -1.94 -19.85
C LEU A 8 31.61 -3.31 -19.60
N ILE A 9 31.63 -3.75 -18.33
CA ILE A 9 30.87 -4.90 -17.88
C ILE A 9 29.42 -4.42 -17.69
N PHE A 10 28.55 -4.73 -18.65
CA PHE A 10 27.10 -4.65 -18.47
C PHE A 10 26.69 -5.78 -17.51
N SER A 11 26.46 -5.47 -16.26
CA SER A 11 25.74 -6.37 -15.35
C SER A 11 24.26 -6.35 -15.73
N THR A 12 23.84 -7.30 -16.54
CA THR A 12 22.41 -7.60 -16.70
C THR A 12 21.93 -8.21 -15.40
N THR A 13 21.26 -7.41 -14.57
CA THR A 13 20.44 -7.94 -13.48
C THR A 13 19.25 -8.64 -14.14
N PHE A 14 19.30 -9.96 -14.22
CA PHE A 14 18.10 -10.76 -14.49
C PHE A 14 17.17 -10.59 -13.28
N LEU A 15 16.13 -9.81 -13.43
CA LEU A 15 14.96 -9.85 -12.55
C LEU A 15 14.29 -11.21 -12.79
N PHE A 16 14.68 -12.21 -12.02
CA PHE A 16 13.87 -13.43 -11.94
C PHE A 16 12.57 -13.05 -11.23
N SER A 17 11.46 -13.10 -11.94
CA SER A 17 10.14 -13.16 -11.32
C SER A 17 10.15 -14.36 -10.37
N GLN A 18 10.05 -14.11 -9.08
CA GLN A 18 9.99 -15.18 -8.09
C GLN A 18 8.61 -15.82 -8.23
N ASN A 19 8.56 -17.09 -8.64
CA ASN A 19 7.31 -17.86 -8.63
C ASN A 19 6.92 -18.18 -7.19
N ARG A 20 5.61 -18.25 -6.92
CA ARG A 20 5.09 -18.71 -5.62
C ARG A 20 5.64 -20.11 -5.32
N THR A 21 6.13 -20.31 -4.12
CA THR A 21 6.54 -21.62 -3.62
C THR A 21 6.13 -21.73 -2.16
N CYS A 22 5.26 -22.71 -1.89
CA CYS A 22 4.83 -23.11 -0.56
C CYS A 22 5.74 -24.23 -0.02
N GLY A 23 6.05 -24.19 1.25
CA GLY A 23 6.89 -25.20 1.93
C GLY A 23 6.09 -26.26 2.67
N SER A 24 4.76 -26.15 2.77
CA SER A 24 3.91 -26.94 3.67
C SER A 24 4.03 -28.46 3.46
N ASN A 25 3.87 -28.94 2.23
CA ASN A 25 3.95 -30.37 1.93
C ASN A 25 5.37 -30.93 2.12
N LYS A 26 6.40 -30.16 1.75
CA LYS A 26 7.80 -30.58 1.98
C LYS A 26 8.12 -30.78 3.47
N ARG A 27 7.57 -29.91 4.34
CA ARG A 27 7.71 -30.07 5.79
C ARG A 27 6.92 -31.26 6.31
N LEU A 28 5.69 -31.47 5.81
CA LEU A 28 4.87 -32.62 6.16
C LEU A 28 5.58 -33.93 5.80
N ASP A 29 6.10 -34.05 4.58
CA ASP A 29 6.81 -35.24 4.10
C ASP A 29 8.04 -35.54 4.97
N LEU A 30 8.83 -34.51 5.31
CA LEU A 30 9.96 -34.69 6.23
C LEU A 30 9.50 -35.20 7.59
N TYR A 31 8.50 -34.54 8.18
CA TYR A 31 7.97 -34.95 9.49
C TYR A 31 7.44 -36.38 9.49
N LEU A 32 6.71 -36.78 8.44
CA LEU A 32 6.19 -38.14 8.29
C LEU A 32 7.32 -39.16 8.13
N SER A 33 8.39 -38.83 7.42
CA SER A 33 9.57 -39.69 7.25
C SER A 33 10.30 -39.97 8.57
N GLU A 34 10.36 -38.97 9.43
CA GLU A 34 10.99 -39.06 10.77
C GLU A 34 10.04 -39.66 11.81
N ASN A 35 8.73 -39.59 11.59
CA ASN A 35 7.69 -40.01 12.53
C ASN A 35 6.66 -40.95 11.88
N PRO A 36 7.02 -42.19 11.51
CA PRO A 36 6.15 -43.08 10.74
C PRO A 36 4.79 -43.41 11.38
N LEU A 37 4.67 -43.32 12.71
CA LEU A 37 3.41 -43.50 13.42
C LEU A 37 2.39 -42.37 13.10
N THR A 38 2.87 -41.23 12.68
CA THR A 38 2.03 -40.10 12.30
C THR A 38 1.28 -40.37 10.98
N ILE A 39 1.84 -41.16 10.08
CA ILE A 39 1.16 -41.62 8.87
C ILE A 39 -0.18 -42.33 9.21
N TYR A 40 -0.17 -43.12 10.28
CA TYR A 40 -1.41 -43.73 10.75
C TYR A 40 -2.42 -42.71 11.25
N LYS A 41 -1.96 -41.69 12.00
CA LYS A 41 -2.82 -40.58 12.47
C LYS A 41 -3.42 -39.80 11.29
N GLN A 42 -2.61 -39.49 10.28
CA GLN A 42 -3.09 -38.82 9.05
C GLN A 42 -4.15 -39.63 8.33
N LYS A 43 -3.95 -40.95 8.18
CA LYS A 43 -4.95 -41.84 7.60
C LYS A 43 -6.25 -41.92 8.42
N GLN A 44 -6.17 -41.88 9.74
CA GLN A 44 -7.35 -41.82 10.61
C GLN A 44 -8.09 -40.48 10.44
N LEU A 45 -7.36 -39.37 10.35
CA LEU A 45 -7.87 -38.03 10.08
C LEU A 45 -8.67 -38.04 8.75
N GLU A 46 -8.08 -38.54 7.66
CA GLU A 46 -8.75 -38.58 6.37
C GLU A 46 -9.99 -39.50 6.39
N LYS A 47 -9.95 -40.61 7.12
CA LYS A 47 -11.09 -41.47 7.33
C LYS A 47 -12.22 -40.72 8.08
N GLN A 48 -11.91 -40.04 9.16
CA GLN A 48 -12.88 -39.27 9.96
C GLN A 48 -13.51 -38.14 9.13
N ILE A 49 -12.71 -37.42 8.32
CA ILE A 49 -13.22 -36.40 7.40
C ILE A 49 -14.21 -36.99 6.41
N LYS A 50 -13.90 -38.14 5.78
CA LYS A 50 -14.80 -38.82 4.83
C LYS A 50 -16.08 -39.33 5.49
N GLU A 51 -16.04 -39.76 6.74
CA GLU A 51 -17.17 -40.29 7.49
C GLU A 51 -18.01 -39.19 8.17
N SER A 52 -17.49 -37.96 8.27
CA SER A 52 -18.22 -36.86 8.87
C SER A 52 -19.34 -36.37 7.96
N ASN A 53 -20.58 -36.70 8.31
CA ASN A 53 -21.77 -36.06 7.74
C ASN A 53 -22.02 -34.75 8.49
N LEU A 54 -21.36 -33.66 8.09
CA LEU A 54 -21.68 -32.33 8.61
C LEU A 54 -23.04 -31.93 8.01
N GLU A 55 -24.09 -31.88 8.84
CA GLU A 55 -25.33 -31.23 8.44
C GLU A 55 -25.03 -29.73 8.24
N GLN A 56 -25.08 -29.24 7.01
CA GLN A 56 -24.76 -27.86 6.59
C GLN A 56 -25.52 -26.77 7.38
N ASN A 57 -26.62 -27.14 8.04
CA ASN A 57 -27.50 -26.21 8.76
C ASN A 57 -27.06 -25.87 10.20
N THR A 58 -25.97 -26.42 10.71
CA THR A 58 -25.52 -26.24 12.10
C THR A 58 -24.22 -25.43 12.24
N LEU A 59 -23.61 -25.02 11.13
CA LEU A 59 -22.36 -24.26 11.18
C LEU A 59 -22.64 -22.80 11.56
N SER A 60 -22.18 -22.41 12.73
CA SER A 60 -22.15 -21.00 13.17
C SER A 60 -20.84 -20.35 12.72
N ASN A 61 -20.83 -19.02 12.53
CA ASN A 61 -19.60 -18.31 12.26
C ASN A 61 -18.57 -18.59 13.36
N LEU A 62 -17.31 -18.84 12.97
CA LEU A 62 -16.18 -19.05 13.87
C LEU A 62 -15.22 -17.88 13.72
N SER A 63 -14.89 -17.22 14.83
CA SER A 63 -13.82 -16.22 14.87
C SER A 63 -12.55 -16.84 15.45
N ILE A 64 -11.48 -16.89 14.65
CA ILE A 64 -10.19 -17.48 15.06
C ILE A 64 -9.27 -16.37 15.55
N PRO A 65 -8.86 -16.39 16.84
CA PRO A 65 -7.89 -15.43 17.32
C PRO A 65 -6.49 -15.72 16.80
N VAL A 66 -5.85 -14.68 16.30
CA VAL A 66 -4.51 -14.72 15.70
C VAL A 66 -3.52 -14.00 16.61
N VAL A 67 -2.36 -14.60 16.82
CA VAL A 67 -1.17 -13.93 17.34
C VAL A 67 -0.11 -13.86 16.25
N VAL A 68 0.40 -12.65 15.99
CA VAL A 68 1.43 -12.43 14.99
C VAL A 68 2.78 -12.21 15.65
N HIS A 69 3.73 -13.10 15.37
CA HIS A 69 5.11 -13.05 15.86
C HIS A 69 5.99 -12.41 14.78
N VAL A 70 6.27 -11.12 14.89
CA VAL A 70 7.20 -10.41 13.99
C VAL A 70 8.62 -10.65 14.47
N VAL A 71 9.36 -11.54 13.78
CA VAL A 71 10.76 -11.86 14.11
C VAL A 71 11.66 -11.19 13.08
N TYR A 72 12.36 -10.14 13.50
CA TYR A 72 13.03 -9.22 12.60
C TYR A 72 14.51 -9.01 12.94
N LYS A 73 15.35 -8.87 11.93
CA LYS A 73 16.77 -8.51 12.08
C LYS A 73 16.99 -7.00 11.99
N ASN A 74 16.28 -6.34 11.12
CA ASN A 74 16.40 -4.91 10.83
C ASN A 74 15.02 -4.22 10.78
N SER A 75 15.01 -2.89 10.63
CA SER A 75 13.77 -2.10 10.65
C SER A 75 12.81 -2.39 9.49
N ILE A 76 13.29 -2.86 8.34
CA ILE A 76 12.44 -3.20 7.19
C ILE A 76 11.64 -4.47 7.47
N GLU A 77 12.25 -5.45 8.14
CA GLU A 77 11.59 -6.70 8.54
C GLU A 77 10.62 -6.51 9.71
N ASN A 78 10.77 -5.42 10.48
CA ASN A 78 9.86 -5.06 11.58
C ASN A 78 8.62 -4.35 11.02
N ILE A 79 7.78 -5.13 10.32
CA ILE A 79 6.58 -4.62 9.65
C ILE A 79 5.64 -3.90 10.61
N THR A 80 4.88 -2.93 10.10
CA THR A 80 3.99 -2.10 10.90
C THR A 80 2.74 -2.83 11.37
N ASP A 81 2.10 -2.35 12.43
CA ASP A 81 0.82 -2.88 12.91
C ASP A 81 -0.27 -2.71 11.84
N TYR A 82 -0.21 -1.63 11.04
CA TYR A 82 -1.11 -1.41 9.92
C TYR A 82 -0.96 -2.48 8.83
N GLN A 83 0.28 -2.86 8.49
CA GLN A 83 0.52 -3.97 7.56
C GLN A 83 -0.02 -5.29 8.12
N ILE A 84 0.16 -5.53 9.42
CA ILE A 84 -0.38 -6.71 10.11
C ILE A 84 -1.91 -6.72 10.06
N GLN A 85 -2.55 -5.60 10.41
CA GLN A 85 -4.01 -5.49 10.38
C GLN A 85 -4.56 -5.71 8.96
N SER A 86 -3.88 -5.18 7.93
CA SER A 86 -4.28 -5.39 6.54
C SER A 86 -4.31 -6.88 6.15
N GLN A 87 -3.42 -7.69 6.73
CA GLN A 87 -3.43 -9.15 6.52
C GLN A 87 -4.62 -9.82 7.22
N ILE A 88 -4.92 -9.44 8.45
CA ILE A 88 -6.07 -9.99 9.18
C ILE A 88 -7.37 -9.68 8.43
N ASP A 89 -7.49 -8.46 7.90
CA ASP A 89 -8.63 -8.05 7.07
C ASP A 89 -8.75 -8.89 5.79
N VAL A 90 -7.62 -9.23 5.14
CA VAL A 90 -7.62 -10.11 3.97
C VAL A 90 -8.09 -11.51 4.35
N LEU A 91 -7.52 -12.11 5.40
CA LEU A 91 -7.93 -13.43 5.87
C LEU A 91 -9.45 -13.49 6.12
N SER A 92 -9.99 -12.52 6.86
CA SER A 92 -11.43 -12.46 7.15
C SER A 92 -12.26 -12.33 5.86
N LYS A 93 -11.86 -11.45 4.93
CA LYS A 93 -12.57 -11.26 3.66
C LYS A 93 -12.54 -12.51 2.78
N ASP A 94 -11.39 -13.17 2.66
CA ASP A 94 -11.23 -14.36 1.81
C ASP A 94 -12.00 -15.54 2.36
N PHE A 95 -11.90 -15.80 3.66
CA PHE A 95 -12.58 -16.92 4.30
C PHE A 95 -14.09 -16.69 4.49
N THR A 96 -14.56 -15.46 4.46
CA THR A 96 -16.00 -15.13 4.44
C THR A 96 -16.56 -14.87 3.05
N ARG A 97 -15.70 -14.94 1.99
CA ARG A 97 -16.05 -14.57 0.61
C ARG A 97 -16.58 -13.13 0.48
N ALA A 98 -16.09 -12.22 1.32
CA ALA A 98 -16.36 -10.80 1.27
C ALA A 98 -15.28 -10.00 0.52
N ASN A 99 -14.33 -10.68 -0.10
CA ASN A 99 -13.30 -10.10 -0.95
C ASN A 99 -13.95 -9.48 -2.21
N SER A 100 -13.51 -8.28 -2.58
CA SER A 100 -14.10 -7.52 -3.70
C SER A 100 -13.96 -8.23 -5.06
N ASP A 101 -12.91 -9.02 -5.23
CA ASP A 101 -12.61 -9.81 -6.43
C ASP A 101 -13.35 -11.18 -6.49
N ALA A 102 -14.20 -11.51 -5.51
CA ALA A 102 -15.08 -12.67 -5.56
C ALA A 102 -16.00 -12.68 -6.80
N LEU A 103 -16.32 -11.50 -7.35
CA LEU A 103 -17.10 -11.33 -8.57
C LEU A 103 -16.35 -11.80 -9.83
N ASN A 104 -15.02 -11.92 -9.77
CA ASN A 104 -14.18 -12.38 -10.88
C ASN A 104 -14.11 -13.91 -10.99
N THR A 105 -14.76 -14.64 -10.09
CA THR A 105 -14.87 -16.11 -10.20
C THR A 105 -15.58 -16.49 -11.51
N PRO A 106 -14.99 -17.35 -12.38
CA PRO A 106 -15.63 -17.77 -13.62
C PRO A 106 -17.02 -18.40 -13.37
N THR A 107 -17.94 -18.20 -14.31
CA THR A 107 -19.34 -18.61 -14.19
C THR A 107 -19.50 -20.11 -13.90
N ASP A 108 -18.61 -20.94 -14.42
CA ASP A 108 -18.62 -22.40 -14.24
C ASP A 108 -18.33 -22.81 -12.79
N PHE A 109 -17.57 -21.98 -12.06
CA PHE A 109 -17.20 -22.23 -10.67
C PHE A 109 -18.06 -21.45 -9.64
N LEU A 110 -18.86 -20.46 -10.10
CA LEU A 110 -19.75 -19.71 -9.18
C LEU A 110 -20.69 -20.60 -8.35
N PRO A 111 -21.29 -21.70 -8.91
CA PRO A 111 -22.21 -22.53 -8.13
C PRO A 111 -21.57 -23.29 -6.97
N ILE A 112 -20.25 -23.48 -7.00
CA ILE A 112 -19.50 -24.21 -5.96
C ILE A 112 -18.61 -23.30 -5.11
N ALA A 113 -18.46 -22.02 -5.50
CA ALA A 113 -17.67 -21.07 -4.75
C ALA A 113 -18.36 -20.69 -3.43
N SER A 114 -17.64 -20.80 -2.32
CA SER A 114 -18.23 -20.75 -0.99
C SER A 114 -17.53 -19.80 -0.01
N SER A 115 -18.32 -19.29 0.94
CA SER A 115 -17.81 -18.71 2.19
C SER A 115 -17.48 -19.84 3.17
N MET A 116 -16.28 -19.81 3.75
CA MET A 116 -15.89 -20.72 4.84
C MET A 116 -16.65 -20.44 6.14
N GLN A 117 -17.27 -19.26 6.30
CA GLN A 117 -17.89 -18.79 7.54
C GLN A 117 -16.90 -18.72 8.72
N ILE A 118 -15.65 -18.38 8.41
CA ILE A 118 -14.56 -18.21 9.36
C ILE A 118 -14.06 -16.79 9.19
N ASP A 119 -13.94 -16.05 10.26
CA ASP A 119 -13.25 -14.76 10.32
C ASP A 119 -12.06 -14.81 11.30
N PHE A 120 -11.23 -13.79 11.28
CA PHE A 120 -10.00 -13.73 12.05
C PHE A 120 -9.93 -12.40 12.80
N CYS A 121 -9.41 -12.44 14.02
CA CYS A 121 -9.14 -11.23 14.80
C CYS A 121 -7.70 -11.25 15.32
N LEU A 122 -7.05 -10.10 15.46
CA LEU A 122 -5.89 -10.02 16.35
C LEU A 122 -6.36 -10.29 17.78
N SER A 123 -5.61 -11.12 18.49
CA SER A 123 -5.95 -11.53 19.85
C SER A 123 -6.00 -10.32 20.79
N GLN A 124 -7.07 -10.21 21.56
CA GLN A 124 -7.27 -9.20 22.60
C GLN A 124 -6.96 -9.74 24.00
N GLN A 125 -6.80 -11.04 24.14
CA GLN A 125 -6.33 -11.70 25.36
C GLN A 125 -5.16 -12.62 25.04
N ASP A 126 -4.13 -12.62 25.91
CA ASP A 126 -3.06 -13.61 25.88
C ASP A 126 -3.53 -14.97 26.48
N PRO A 127 -2.74 -16.04 26.43
CA PRO A 127 -3.12 -17.34 27.01
C PRO A 127 -3.38 -17.33 28.52
N ASN A 128 -2.99 -16.26 29.24
CA ASN A 128 -3.25 -16.08 30.67
C ASN A 128 -4.48 -15.20 30.93
N GLY A 129 -5.16 -14.74 29.87
CA GLY A 129 -6.31 -13.84 29.97
C GLY A 129 -5.95 -12.37 30.18
N ASN A 130 -4.68 -11.97 30.00
CA ASN A 130 -4.27 -10.58 30.07
C ASN A 130 -4.56 -9.88 28.74
N PRO A 131 -4.84 -8.57 28.77
CA PRO A 131 -5.05 -7.79 27.56
C PRO A 131 -3.78 -7.75 26.69
N THR A 132 -3.98 -7.77 25.37
CA THR A 132 -2.92 -7.73 24.37
C THR A 132 -3.45 -7.15 23.06
N ASN A 133 -2.55 -6.69 22.18
CA ASN A 133 -2.88 -6.34 20.80
C ASN A 133 -2.63 -7.50 19.82
N GLY A 134 -2.29 -8.70 20.31
CA GLY A 134 -2.06 -9.87 19.47
C GLY A 134 -0.75 -9.84 18.66
N ILE A 135 0.17 -8.90 18.93
CA ILE A 135 1.41 -8.74 18.16
C ILE A 135 2.61 -8.90 19.10
N ILE A 136 3.51 -9.82 18.78
CA ILE A 136 4.78 -10.04 19.46
C ILE A 136 5.92 -9.62 18.54
N ARG A 137 6.81 -8.76 19.03
CA ARG A 137 7.98 -8.29 18.28
C ARG A 137 9.26 -8.80 18.89
N LYS A 138 10.05 -9.55 18.09
CA LYS A 138 11.30 -10.17 18.53
C LYS A 138 12.43 -9.83 17.59
N GLN A 139 13.43 -9.11 18.08
CA GLN A 139 14.64 -8.89 17.30
C GLN A 139 15.53 -10.15 17.32
N THR A 140 16.10 -10.50 16.16
CA THR A 140 16.95 -11.67 15.96
C THR A 140 18.29 -11.31 15.34
N SER A 141 19.28 -12.17 15.54
CA SER A 141 20.56 -12.13 14.80
C SER A 141 20.54 -13.00 13.53
N GLN A 142 19.53 -13.85 13.35
CA GLN A 142 19.38 -14.71 12.19
C GLN A 142 19.19 -13.88 10.93
N SER A 143 19.81 -14.30 9.82
CA SER A 143 19.65 -13.63 8.52
C SER A 143 18.41 -14.11 7.77
N PHE A 144 18.01 -15.34 8.01
CA PHE A 144 16.76 -15.95 7.53
C PHE A 144 16.51 -17.23 8.35
N PHE A 145 15.30 -17.74 8.27
CA PHE A 145 14.89 -19.02 8.85
C PHE A 145 14.68 -20.05 7.73
N PRO A 146 15.39 -21.21 7.80
CA PRO A 146 15.33 -22.23 6.76
C PRO A 146 14.02 -23.02 6.81
N LEU A 147 13.56 -23.53 5.66
CA LEU A 147 12.33 -24.31 5.55
C LEU A 147 12.29 -25.51 6.50
N TYR A 148 13.39 -26.24 6.61
CA TYR A 148 13.49 -27.45 7.42
C TYR A 148 13.99 -27.19 8.85
N GLY A 149 14.27 -25.92 9.22
CA GLY A 149 14.66 -25.52 10.56
C GLY A 149 13.45 -25.34 11.48
N ASN A 150 13.72 -25.39 12.77
CA ASN A 150 12.73 -25.13 13.81
C ASN A 150 13.09 -23.90 14.66
N GLU A 151 14.16 -23.17 14.29
CA GLU A 151 14.70 -22.06 15.08
C GLU A 151 13.66 -20.95 15.26
N ILE A 152 12.81 -20.71 14.25
CA ILE A 152 11.75 -19.69 14.29
C ILE A 152 10.77 -19.89 15.44
N PHE A 153 10.56 -21.11 15.88
CA PHE A 153 9.58 -21.47 16.91
C PHE A 153 10.14 -21.44 18.35
N TYR A 154 11.40 -21.09 18.54
CA TYR A 154 12.04 -21.12 19.84
C TYR A 154 12.79 -19.82 20.17
N ASP A 155 12.45 -19.20 21.30
CA ASP A 155 13.10 -17.98 21.79
C ASP A 155 14.62 -18.15 21.98
N SER A 156 15.06 -19.32 22.44
CA SER A 156 16.47 -19.63 22.67
C SER A 156 17.30 -19.76 21.39
N LEU A 157 16.65 -19.92 20.23
CA LEU A 157 17.29 -20.06 18.92
C LEU A 157 17.11 -18.79 18.06
N GLY A 158 16.60 -17.70 18.65
CA GLY A 158 16.41 -16.42 17.97
C GLY A 158 15.06 -16.27 17.28
N GLY A 159 14.15 -17.22 17.48
CA GLY A 159 12.76 -17.16 17.05
C GLY A 159 11.83 -16.61 18.12
N SER A 160 10.57 -17.01 18.08
CA SER A 160 9.53 -16.64 19.04
C SER A 160 8.65 -17.85 19.36
N SER A 161 8.49 -18.17 20.64
CA SER A 161 7.70 -19.33 21.07
C SER A 161 6.21 -19.13 20.80
N ALA A 162 5.53 -20.21 20.36
CA ALA A 162 4.11 -20.21 20.12
C ALA A 162 3.30 -19.89 21.38
N TRP A 163 2.18 -19.22 21.23
CA TRP A 163 1.08 -19.25 22.19
C TRP A 163 0.36 -20.60 22.13
N ASP A 164 -0.58 -20.83 23.04
CA ASP A 164 -1.37 -22.06 23.06
C ASP A 164 -2.05 -22.32 21.71
N THR A 165 -1.49 -23.24 20.95
CA THR A 165 -1.90 -23.56 19.58
C THR A 165 -3.28 -24.22 19.47
N LYS A 166 -3.89 -24.56 20.61
CA LYS A 166 -5.26 -25.05 20.66
C LYS A 166 -6.29 -23.92 20.60
N ASN A 167 -5.91 -22.75 21.15
CA ASN A 167 -6.80 -21.61 21.27
C ASN A 167 -6.45 -20.47 20.31
N TYR A 168 -5.25 -20.47 19.70
CA TYR A 168 -4.74 -19.39 18.85
C TYR A 168 -4.12 -19.92 17.57
N LEU A 169 -4.38 -19.24 16.46
CA LEU A 169 -3.55 -19.35 15.26
C LEU A 169 -2.29 -18.51 15.47
N ASN A 170 -1.12 -19.17 15.51
CA ASN A 170 0.18 -18.53 15.56
C ASN A 170 0.66 -18.25 14.13
N ILE A 171 1.00 -17.00 13.81
CA ILE A 171 1.59 -16.62 12.53
C ILE A 171 2.95 -15.99 12.79
N TRP A 172 4.02 -16.59 12.31
CA TRP A 172 5.37 -16.02 12.33
C TRP A 172 5.64 -15.27 11.03
N VAL A 173 6.04 -14.01 11.17
CA VAL A 173 6.41 -13.14 10.05
C VAL A 173 7.88 -12.80 10.17
N CYS A 174 8.69 -13.23 9.21
CA CYS A 174 10.14 -13.11 9.28
C CYS A 174 10.77 -13.17 7.87
N MET A 175 12.09 -12.98 7.80
CA MET A 175 12.84 -13.36 6.61
C MET A 175 13.00 -14.89 6.61
N ILE A 176 12.53 -15.54 5.56
CA ILE A 176 12.69 -16.98 5.33
C ILE A 176 13.68 -17.22 4.18
N GLU A 177 14.12 -18.46 4.00
CA GLU A 177 15.08 -18.78 2.93
C GLU A 177 14.56 -18.34 1.55
N PRO A 178 15.46 -17.88 0.65
CA PRO A 178 15.05 -17.41 -0.68
C PRO A 178 14.31 -18.48 -1.48
N GLY A 179 13.26 -18.07 -2.17
CA GLY A 179 12.45 -18.94 -3.03
C GLY A 179 11.18 -19.47 -2.36
N ILE A 180 11.03 -19.34 -1.03
CA ILE A 180 9.84 -19.73 -0.29
C ILE A 180 9.06 -18.48 0.11
N LEU A 181 7.73 -18.48 -0.04
CA LEU A 181 6.86 -17.38 0.39
C LEU A 181 6.26 -17.65 1.78
N GLY A 182 6.00 -18.92 2.10
CA GLY A 182 5.46 -19.34 3.37
C GLY A 182 5.38 -20.85 3.51
N TRP A 183 4.98 -21.29 4.70
CA TRP A 183 4.57 -22.66 4.99
C TRP A 183 3.65 -22.70 6.20
N ALA A 184 2.84 -23.75 6.27
CA ALA A 184 1.98 -24.05 7.40
C ALA A 184 2.23 -25.48 7.93
N GLN A 185 1.87 -25.72 9.15
CA GLN A 185 1.79 -27.07 9.70
C GLN A 185 0.38 -27.63 9.51
N PHE A 186 0.25 -28.73 8.79
CA PHE A 186 -1.00 -29.48 8.69
C PHE A 186 -1.46 -30.03 10.06
N PRO A 187 -2.77 -30.23 10.28
CA PRO A 187 -3.25 -30.90 11.47
C PRO A 187 -2.57 -32.26 11.64
N ALA A 188 -2.10 -32.55 12.87
CA ALA A 188 -1.28 -33.72 13.18
C ALA A 188 0.02 -33.89 12.34
N GLY A 189 0.47 -32.83 11.66
CA GLY A 189 1.65 -32.84 10.78
C GLY A 189 2.95 -32.30 11.42
N GLY A 190 3.00 -32.16 12.74
CA GLY A 190 4.16 -31.62 13.44
C GLY A 190 4.03 -31.64 14.96
N ASP A 191 5.00 -31.03 15.65
CA ASP A 191 4.95 -30.80 17.09
C ASP A 191 3.94 -29.66 17.41
N VAL A 192 3.31 -29.74 18.56
CA VAL A 192 2.38 -28.70 19.03
C VAL A 192 3.04 -27.32 19.17
N LYS A 193 4.34 -27.25 19.43
CA LYS A 193 5.09 -26.00 19.56
C LYS A 193 5.39 -25.33 18.21
N THR A 194 5.24 -26.06 17.11
CA THR A 194 5.49 -25.58 15.75
C THR A 194 4.20 -25.40 14.96
N ASP A 195 3.04 -25.60 15.62
CA ASP A 195 1.72 -25.53 14.96
C ASP A 195 1.31 -24.08 14.69
N GLY A 196 1.21 -23.76 13.41
CA GLY A 196 0.87 -22.44 12.91
C GLY A 196 1.37 -22.24 11.48
N VAL A 197 1.58 -20.97 11.13
CA VAL A 197 1.91 -20.51 9.78
C VAL A 197 3.15 -19.62 9.84
N VAL A 198 4.07 -19.78 8.89
CA VAL A 198 5.26 -18.93 8.74
C VAL A 198 5.21 -18.25 7.37
N ILE A 199 5.30 -16.92 7.34
CA ILE A 199 5.20 -16.11 6.12
C ILE A 199 6.42 -15.20 6.00
N ASN A 200 6.95 -15.06 4.79
CA ASN A 200 7.96 -14.04 4.49
C ASN A 200 7.35 -12.64 4.68
N PHE A 201 8.05 -11.76 5.40
CA PHE A 201 7.56 -10.41 5.71
C PHE A 201 7.21 -9.59 4.47
N GLY A 202 7.87 -9.85 3.32
CA GLY A 202 7.57 -9.22 2.03
C GLY A 202 6.31 -9.74 1.33
N HIS A 203 5.58 -10.71 1.93
CA HIS A 203 4.37 -11.33 1.36
C HIS A 203 3.24 -11.44 2.39
N PHE A 204 3.28 -10.61 3.44
CA PHE A 204 2.30 -10.55 4.51
C PHE A 204 1.63 -9.18 4.55
N GLY A 205 0.33 -9.12 4.29
CA GLY A 205 -0.44 -7.88 4.20
C GLY A 205 -0.61 -7.35 2.78
N THR A 206 -1.16 -6.12 2.68
CA THR A 206 -1.45 -5.45 1.40
C THR A 206 -0.72 -4.11 1.26
N THR A 207 0.04 -3.71 2.27
CA THR A 207 0.73 -2.41 2.36
C THR A 207 2.13 -2.58 2.89
N GLY A 208 2.92 -1.50 2.91
CA GLY A 208 4.25 -1.49 3.53
C GLY A 208 5.30 -2.21 2.67
N THR A 209 5.88 -3.28 3.21
CA THR A 209 7.03 -3.97 2.61
C THR A 209 6.67 -5.03 1.57
N VAL A 210 5.40 -5.17 1.22
CA VAL A 210 4.92 -6.25 0.33
C VAL A 210 5.42 -6.12 -1.10
N LEU A 211 5.71 -7.26 -1.74
CA LEU A 211 6.35 -7.37 -3.05
C LEU A 211 5.40 -7.99 -4.09
N SER A 212 5.16 -7.27 -5.18
CA SER A 212 4.41 -7.78 -6.33
C SER A 212 5.14 -8.98 -6.96
N PRO A 213 4.40 -10.00 -7.49
CA PRO A 213 2.94 -10.06 -7.66
C PRO A 213 2.18 -10.70 -6.49
N TYR A 214 2.81 -10.96 -5.35
CA TYR A 214 2.26 -11.62 -4.16
C TYR A 214 2.09 -10.62 -3.01
N ASN A 215 1.38 -9.53 -3.26
CA ASN A 215 1.29 -8.33 -2.41
C ASN A 215 -0.14 -7.98 -1.97
N LEU A 216 -1.11 -8.89 -2.15
CA LEU A 216 -2.49 -8.71 -1.70
C LEU A 216 -2.89 -9.65 -0.56
N GLY A 217 -1.87 -10.24 0.13
CA GLY A 217 -2.07 -11.05 1.32
C GLY A 217 -2.51 -12.50 1.06
N ARG A 218 -2.55 -12.94 -0.20
CA ARG A 218 -3.05 -14.28 -0.56
C ARG A 218 -2.07 -15.40 -0.22
N THR A 219 -0.81 -15.08 0.05
CA THR A 219 0.14 -16.06 0.61
C THR A 219 -0.33 -16.55 1.97
N ALA A 220 -0.74 -15.66 2.88
CA ALA A 220 -1.26 -16.08 4.18
C ALA A 220 -2.61 -16.82 4.06
N THR A 221 -3.50 -16.40 3.15
CA THR A 221 -4.76 -17.11 2.87
C THR A 221 -4.50 -18.56 2.44
N HIS A 222 -3.51 -18.78 1.56
CA HIS A 222 -3.07 -20.09 1.09
C HIS A 222 -2.52 -20.94 2.25
N GLU A 223 -1.58 -20.40 3.02
CA GLU A 223 -0.95 -21.16 4.12
C GLU A 223 -1.96 -21.46 5.25
N VAL A 224 -2.88 -20.56 5.58
CA VAL A 224 -3.97 -20.83 6.53
C VAL A 224 -4.90 -21.92 5.98
N GLY A 225 -5.10 -22.01 4.67
CA GLY A 225 -5.79 -23.14 4.03
C GLY A 225 -5.14 -24.48 4.39
N HIS A 226 -3.81 -24.61 4.29
CA HIS A 226 -3.06 -25.80 4.71
C HIS A 226 -3.15 -26.06 6.23
N TRP A 227 -3.06 -25.02 7.04
CA TRP A 227 -3.25 -25.15 8.49
C TRP A 227 -4.64 -25.69 8.84
N LEU A 228 -5.63 -25.42 7.99
CA LEU A 228 -7.01 -25.95 8.09
C LEU A 228 -7.21 -27.25 7.29
N ASN A 229 -6.16 -27.91 6.82
CA ASN A 229 -6.15 -29.21 6.14
C ASN A 229 -6.56 -29.19 4.66
N LEU A 230 -6.45 -28.09 3.95
CA LEU A 230 -6.56 -28.06 2.49
C LEU A 230 -5.23 -28.44 1.83
N PHE A 231 -5.28 -29.22 0.76
CA PHE A 231 -4.14 -29.55 -0.08
C PHE A 231 -4.11 -28.65 -1.32
N HIS A 232 -2.99 -28.66 -2.05
CA HIS A 232 -2.91 -28.07 -3.37
C HIS A 232 -3.85 -28.78 -4.33
N LEU A 233 -4.44 -28.05 -5.28
CA LEU A 233 -5.44 -28.60 -6.21
C LEU A 233 -4.92 -29.77 -7.06
N TRP A 234 -3.61 -29.76 -7.40
CA TRP A 234 -2.96 -30.85 -8.15
C TRP A 234 -2.46 -32.00 -7.25
N GLY A 235 -2.77 -31.97 -5.95
CA GLY A 235 -2.36 -33.01 -4.99
C GLY A 235 -0.86 -33.30 -4.95
N ASP A 236 -0.01 -32.31 -5.35
CA ASP A 236 1.44 -32.41 -5.47
C ASP A 236 1.95 -33.56 -6.38
N ASN A 237 1.12 -33.98 -7.31
CA ASN A 237 1.42 -34.96 -8.33
C ASN A 237 0.78 -34.54 -9.66
N ASN A 238 1.32 -35.02 -10.77
CA ASN A 238 0.73 -34.80 -12.08
C ASN A 238 -0.70 -35.39 -12.11
N CYS A 239 -1.69 -34.56 -12.34
CA CYS A 239 -3.13 -34.92 -12.26
C CYS A 239 -3.50 -35.61 -10.93
N GLY A 240 -2.96 -35.12 -9.81
CA GLY A 240 -3.23 -35.67 -8.49
C GLY A 240 -4.61 -35.28 -7.95
N ASP A 241 -4.86 -35.60 -6.69
CA ASP A 241 -6.15 -35.44 -6.01
C ASP A 241 -5.91 -34.64 -4.71
N ASP A 242 -6.62 -33.53 -4.53
CA ASP A 242 -6.61 -32.70 -3.30
C ASP A 242 -7.59 -33.21 -2.22
N LEU A 243 -8.23 -34.36 -2.49
CA LEU A 243 -9.23 -34.99 -1.64
C LEU A 243 -10.50 -34.14 -1.46
N VAL A 244 -10.84 -33.32 -2.44
CA VAL A 244 -12.07 -32.52 -2.53
C VAL A 244 -12.78 -32.79 -3.85
N ASN A 245 -14.06 -33.16 -3.78
CA ASN A 245 -14.78 -33.68 -4.96
C ASN A 245 -15.23 -32.62 -5.96
N ASP A 246 -15.32 -31.34 -5.54
CA ASP A 246 -15.82 -30.24 -6.39
C ASP A 246 -14.70 -29.38 -6.97
N THR A 247 -13.44 -29.69 -6.67
CA THR A 247 -12.28 -29.15 -7.35
C THR A 247 -11.92 -30.00 -8.56
N PRO A 248 -11.69 -29.40 -9.74
CA PRO A 248 -11.26 -30.19 -10.91
C PRO A 248 -9.81 -30.66 -10.73
N THR A 249 -9.54 -31.92 -11.10
CA THR A 249 -8.17 -32.44 -11.18
C THR A 249 -7.37 -31.60 -12.17
N GLN A 250 -6.20 -31.10 -11.79
CA GLN A 250 -5.30 -30.34 -12.66
C GLN A 250 -3.88 -30.94 -12.70
N GLU A 251 -3.13 -30.62 -13.76
CA GLU A 251 -1.86 -31.27 -14.07
C GLU A 251 -0.75 -30.88 -13.06
N GLU A 252 -0.64 -29.61 -12.78
CA GLU A 252 0.37 -29.01 -11.92
C GLU A 252 -0.10 -27.64 -11.42
N GLU A 253 0.74 -26.93 -10.69
CA GLU A 253 0.47 -25.57 -10.25
C GLU A 253 0.33 -24.58 -11.41
N ASN A 254 -0.59 -23.64 -11.30
CA ASN A 254 -0.72 -22.54 -12.24
C ASN A 254 0.04 -21.32 -11.76
N PHE A 255 0.83 -20.70 -12.64
CA PHE A 255 1.55 -19.45 -12.38
C PHE A 255 1.01 -18.29 -13.22
N GLY A 256 1.23 -17.07 -12.71
CA GLY A 256 0.72 -15.84 -13.35
C GLY A 256 -0.80 -15.74 -13.24
N CYS A 257 -1.44 -15.08 -14.18
CA CYS A 257 -2.89 -15.00 -14.28
C CYS A 257 -3.33 -15.74 -15.56
N LYS A 258 -3.97 -16.88 -15.40
CA LYS A 258 -4.50 -17.67 -16.52
C LYS A 258 -5.83 -17.10 -17.01
N ILE A 259 -6.20 -17.46 -18.22
CA ILE A 259 -7.51 -17.13 -18.80
C ILE A 259 -8.36 -18.41 -18.79
N HIS A 260 -9.57 -18.30 -18.23
CA HIS A 260 -10.51 -19.42 -18.24
C HIS A 260 -11.13 -19.63 -19.64
N PRO A 261 -11.28 -20.92 -20.11
CA PRO A 261 -10.84 -22.13 -19.47
C PRO A 261 -9.36 -22.45 -19.72
N SER A 262 -8.61 -22.76 -18.65
CA SER A 262 -7.26 -23.35 -18.72
C SER A 262 -7.41 -24.85 -18.53
N ILE A 263 -7.36 -25.63 -19.60
CA ILE A 263 -7.72 -27.06 -19.57
C ILE A 263 -6.47 -27.92 -19.35
N SER A 264 -6.53 -28.80 -18.34
CA SER A 264 -5.54 -29.86 -18.10
C SER A 264 -6.24 -31.13 -17.64
N CYS A 265 -5.58 -32.28 -17.62
CA CYS A 265 -6.10 -33.56 -17.10
C CYS A 265 -7.52 -33.95 -17.58
N ASN A 266 -7.90 -33.53 -18.81
CA ASN A 266 -9.25 -33.72 -19.38
C ASN A 266 -10.38 -33.06 -18.55
N ASN A 267 -10.08 -32.04 -17.75
CA ASN A 267 -11.08 -31.22 -17.06
C ASN A 267 -11.72 -30.19 -18.02
N ASN A 268 -12.70 -29.43 -17.53
CA ASN A 268 -13.34 -28.35 -18.29
C ASN A 268 -12.67 -26.99 -18.04
N GLY A 269 -11.57 -26.95 -17.29
CA GLY A 269 -10.78 -25.80 -16.91
C GLY A 269 -10.25 -25.95 -15.48
N ASP A 270 -8.98 -25.67 -15.29
CA ASP A 270 -8.35 -25.61 -13.97
C ASP A 270 -8.97 -24.50 -13.13
N MET A 271 -9.08 -24.73 -11.83
CA MET A 271 -9.58 -23.72 -10.90
C MET A 271 -8.43 -22.82 -10.43
N PHE A 272 -7.69 -22.23 -11.36
CA PHE A 272 -6.49 -21.41 -11.11
C PHE A 272 -6.74 -20.19 -10.21
N MET A 273 -8.00 -19.75 -10.03
CA MET A 273 -8.40 -18.67 -9.12
C MET A 273 -8.65 -19.14 -7.69
N ASN A 274 -8.53 -20.42 -7.39
CA ASN A 274 -8.65 -20.95 -6.04
C ASN A 274 -7.44 -20.54 -5.19
N PHE A 275 -7.66 -20.22 -3.92
CA PHE A 275 -6.58 -19.81 -3.02
C PHE A 275 -5.54 -20.91 -2.76
N MET A 276 -5.83 -22.17 -3.12
CA MET A 276 -4.89 -23.30 -2.98
C MET A 276 -4.09 -23.60 -4.26
N ASP A 277 -4.11 -22.69 -5.26
CA ASP A 277 -3.22 -22.70 -6.43
C ASP A 277 -2.03 -21.72 -6.23
N TYR A 278 -1.18 -21.55 -7.25
CA TYR A 278 0.05 -20.71 -7.20
C TYR A 278 -0.01 -19.47 -8.09
N THR A 279 -1.17 -19.09 -8.56
CA THR A 279 -1.34 -17.88 -9.37
C THR A 279 -0.99 -16.59 -8.59
N ASN A 280 -0.86 -15.50 -9.31
CA ASN A 280 -0.63 -14.18 -8.69
C ASN A 280 -1.82 -13.80 -7.77
N ASP A 281 -1.55 -13.04 -6.72
CA ASP A 281 -2.56 -12.66 -5.73
C ASP A 281 -3.82 -12.03 -6.33
N ASN A 282 -3.67 -11.19 -7.36
CA ASN A 282 -4.78 -10.51 -8.02
C ASN A 282 -5.68 -11.42 -8.88
N CYS A 283 -5.34 -12.70 -9.00
CA CYS A 283 -6.11 -13.69 -9.76
C CYS A 283 -6.77 -14.73 -8.87
N MET A 284 -6.43 -14.76 -7.58
CA MET A 284 -7.01 -15.66 -6.59
C MET A 284 -8.24 -15.01 -5.95
N ASN A 285 -9.37 -15.72 -5.88
CA ASN A 285 -10.60 -15.11 -5.37
C ASN A 285 -11.60 -16.05 -4.69
N SER A 286 -11.34 -17.36 -4.60
CA SER A 286 -12.36 -18.30 -4.07
C SER A 286 -11.82 -19.57 -3.45
N PHE A 287 -12.62 -20.10 -2.52
CA PHE A 287 -12.66 -21.50 -2.07
C PHE A 287 -13.95 -22.16 -2.57
N THR A 288 -14.07 -23.50 -2.40
CA THR A 288 -15.26 -24.28 -2.78
C THR A 288 -16.06 -24.77 -1.57
N GLU A 289 -17.29 -25.24 -1.82
CA GLU A 289 -18.13 -25.91 -0.80
C GLU A 289 -17.48 -27.21 -0.28
N GLY A 290 -16.83 -27.97 -1.15
CA GLY A 290 -16.08 -29.16 -0.75
C GLY A 290 -14.89 -28.82 0.15
N GLN A 291 -14.14 -27.77 -0.19
CA GLN A 291 -13.07 -27.27 0.67
C GLN A 291 -13.61 -26.79 2.01
N LYS A 292 -14.73 -26.07 2.05
CA LYS A 292 -15.41 -25.70 3.29
C LYS A 292 -15.75 -26.90 4.15
N SER A 293 -16.38 -27.92 3.56
CA SER A 293 -16.75 -29.14 4.28
C SER A 293 -15.53 -29.82 4.90
N ARG A 294 -14.41 -29.87 4.16
CA ARG A 294 -13.14 -30.42 4.61
C ARG A 294 -12.55 -29.62 5.77
N VAL A 295 -12.51 -28.29 5.66
CA VAL A 295 -12.03 -27.38 6.70
C VAL A 295 -12.82 -27.55 8.00
N TRP A 296 -14.15 -27.50 7.95
CA TRP A 296 -14.99 -27.64 9.13
C TRP A 296 -14.88 -29.02 9.78
N SER A 297 -14.76 -30.07 8.98
CA SER A 297 -14.49 -31.42 9.48
C SER A 297 -13.14 -31.49 10.21
N SER A 298 -12.12 -30.85 9.65
CA SER A 298 -10.80 -30.75 10.27
C SER A 298 -10.84 -29.96 11.59
N ILE A 299 -11.49 -28.78 11.62
CA ILE A 299 -11.63 -27.99 12.85
C ILE A 299 -12.33 -28.80 13.93
N THR A 300 -13.48 -29.41 13.63
CA THR A 300 -14.28 -30.16 14.59
C THR A 300 -13.51 -31.33 15.21
N ASN A 301 -12.69 -32.03 14.44
CA ASN A 301 -11.97 -33.22 14.89
C ASN A 301 -10.60 -32.93 15.50
N PHE A 302 -9.92 -31.85 15.10
CA PHE A 302 -8.50 -31.62 15.44
C PHE A 302 -8.18 -30.25 16.01
N ARG A 303 -9.10 -29.28 15.91
CA ARG A 303 -8.94 -27.92 16.42
C ARG A 303 -10.20 -27.43 17.15
N SER A 304 -10.92 -28.36 17.78
CA SER A 304 -12.21 -28.09 18.42
C SER A 304 -12.12 -27.07 19.57
N GLU A 305 -10.97 -26.92 20.20
CA GLU A 305 -10.74 -25.93 21.25
C GLU A 305 -10.84 -24.48 20.72
N LEU A 306 -10.69 -24.23 19.40
CA LEU A 306 -10.94 -22.92 18.79
C LEU A 306 -12.36 -22.41 19.02
N PHE A 307 -13.36 -23.30 19.13
CA PHE A 307 -14.74 -22.93 19.45
C PHE A 307 -14.90 -22.36 20.87
N LEU A 308 -13.97 -22.66 21.75
CA LEU A 308 -13.98 -22.24 23.15
C LEU A 308 -13.02 -21.08 23.42
N SER A 309 -12.28 -20.64 22.41
CA SER A 309 -11.31 -19.57 22.58
C SER A 309 -11.97 -18.22 22.84
N ASN A 310 -11.50 -17.53 23.86
CA ASN A 310 -11.90 -16.16 24.18
C ASN A 310 -10.90 -15.12 23.62
N GLY A 311 -9.94 -15.54 22.80
CA GLY A 311 -8.87 -14.67 22.33
C GLY A 311 -9.35 -13.44 21.55
N CYS A 312 -10.49 -13.52 20.87
CA CYS A 312 -11.11 -12.37 20.19
C CYS A 312 -11.93 -11.45 21.11
N SER A 313 -12.13 -11.84 22.37
CA SER A 313 -12.89 -11.03 23.32
C SER A 313 -11.96 -10.17 24.17
N SER A 314 -12.31 -8.92 24.44
CA SER A 314 -11.55 -8.10 25.38
C SER A 314 -11.58 -8.70 26.78
N SER A 315 -10.44 -8.79 27.45
CA SER A 315 -10.34 -9.24 28.84
C SER A 315 -10.78 -8.17 29.83
N ILE A 316 -10.86 -6.92 29.39
CA ILE A 316 -11.19 -5.76 30.23
C ILE A 316 -12.57 -5.25 29.83
N THR A 317 -13.51 -5.29 30.79
CA THR A 317 -14.78 -4.59 30.66
C THR A 317 -14.63 -3.19 31.26
N ALA A 318 -13.99 -2.29 30.55
CA ALA A 318 -13.89 -0.89 30.95
C ALA A 318 -15.17 -0.14 30.58
N ASN A 319 -15.65 0.71 31.48
CA ASN A 319 -16.76 1.61 31.15
C ASN A 319 -16.29 2.69 30.13
N SER A 320 -15.09 3.19 30.35
CA SER A 320 -14.43 4.16 29.45
C SER A 320 -13.12 3.57 28.98
N ASP A 321 -13.03 3.29 27.68
CA ASP A 321 -11.87 2.69 27.00
C ASP A 321 -11.87 3.24 25.58
N ALA A 322 -10.81 3.90 25.18
CA ALA A 322 -10.67 4.48 23.85
C ALA A 322 -9.27 4.24 23.33
N GLY A 323 -9.15 3.78 22.12
CA GLY A 323 -7.85 3.46 21.52
C GLY A 323 -7.70 3.97 20.09
N ILE A 324 -6.48 3.96 19.61
CA ILE A 324 -6.14 4.25 18.22
C ILE A 324 -6.02 2.91 17.48
N SER A 325 -7.00 2.60 16.65
CA SER A 325 -7.01 1.34 15.91
C SER A 325 -6.13 1.36 14.67
N SER A 326 -5.86 2.54 14.09
CA SER A 326 -4.92 2.69 12.97
C SER A 326 -4.51 4.14 12.73
N ILE A 327 -3.39 4.32 12.01
CA ILE A 327 -2.97 5.60 11.41
C ILE A 327 -3.10 5.45 9.90
N ILE A 328 -4.07 6.17 9.31
CA ILE A 328 -4.34 6.13 7.86
C ILE A 328 -3.23 6.87 7.09
N SER A 329 -2.80 8.03 7.64
CA SER A 329 -1.75 8.89 7.07
C SER A 329 -1.05 9.65 8.20
N PRO A 330 0.29 9.85 8.13
CA PRO A 330 1.20 9.25 7.15
C PRO A 330 1.38 7.76 7.39
N ASN A 331 1.74 7.02 6.34
CA ASN A 331 2.05 5.60 6.42
C ASN A 331 3.18 5.23 5.43
N ASN A 332 3.65 4.00 5.50
CA ASN A 332 4.81 3.55 4.72
C ASN A 332 4.51 3.34 3.21
N SER A 333 3.24 3.38 2.81
CA SER A 333 2.81 3.19 1.41
C SER A 333 2.86 4.50 0.59
N THR A 334 2.96 5.65 1.26
CA THR A 334 2.98 6.96 0.61
C THR A 334 4.23 7.74 0.98
N LEU A 335 4.82 8.43 -0.01
CA LEU A 335 5.94 9.34 0.22
C LEU A 335 5.38 10.72 0.60
N GLU A 336 5.58 11.11 1.85
CA GLU A 336 5.08 12.40 2.36
C GLU A 336 6.06 13.55 2.06
N CYS A 337 5.54 14.78 2.05
CA CYS A 337 6.39 15.96 2.10
C CYS A 337 6.84 16.22 3.54
N THR A 338 8.06 16.73 3.73
CA THR A 338 8.63 17.00 5.05
C THR A 338 7.81 17.98 5.89
N SER A 339 7.02 18.84 5.27
CA SER A 339 6.20 19.83 5.98
C SER A 339 5.08 20.41 5.10
N PRO A 340 3.87 20.58 5.64
CA PRO A 340 3.37 20.02 6.89
C PRO A 340 2.75 18.63 6.71
N VAL A 341 3.03 17.69 7.59
CA VAL A 341 2.38 16.38 7.64
C VAL A 341 1.09 16.51 8.46
N LYS A 342 -0.03 16.04 7.93
CA LYS A 342 -1.33 15.99 8.61
C LYS A 342 -1.67 14.55 8.99
N PRO A 343 -1.55 14.16 10.26
CA PRO A 343 -1.93 12.81 10.66
C PRO A 343 -3.44 12.60 10.57
N ILE A 344 -3.83 11.45 10.04
CA ILE A 344 -5.22 10.97 9.98
C ILE A 344 -5.26 9.64 10.71
N VAL A 345 -6.03 9.56 11.79
CA VAL A 345 -6.06 8.41 12.69
C VAL A 345 -7.49 7.90 12.86
N VAL A 346 -7.62 6.62 13.21
CA VAL A 346 -8.92 6.03 13.55
C VAL A 346 -8.99 5.86 15.06
N LEU A 347 -9.90 6.63 15.67
CA LEU A 347 -10.27 6.54 17.07
C LEU A 347 -11.39 5.51 17.21
N THR A 348 -11.25 4.56 18.13
CA THR A 348 -12.26 3.53 18.41
C THR A 348 -12.67 3.57 19.87
N ASN A 349 -13.97 3.46 20.12
CA ASN A 349 -14.52 3.29 21.47
C ASN A 349 -14.62 1.80 21.82
N TYR A 350 -13.72 1.32 22.63
CA TYR A 350 -13.71 -0.05 23.16
C TYR A 350 -14.47 -0.18 24.48
N GLY A 351 -14.91 0.94 25.07
CA GLY A 351 -15.64 0.96 26.33
C GLY A 351 -17.11 0.54 26.22
N ASN A 352 -17.71 0.20 27.37
CA ASN A 352 -19.11 -0.18 27.47
C ASN A 352 -20.08 1.03 27.50
N THR A 353 -19.53 2.24 27.55
CA THR A 353 -20.31 3.49 27.53
C THR A 353 -19.93 4.31 26.29
N ASN A 354 -20.85 5.17 25.87
CA ASN A 354 -20.55 6.09 24.77
C ASN A 354 -19.35 6.96 25.12
N LEU A 355 -18.42 7.09 24.17
CA LEU A 355 -17.28 8.00 24.26
C LEU A 355 -17.76 9.40 23.84
N ASN A 356 -17.59 10.37 24.71
CA ASN A 356 -17.95 11.75 24.43
C ASN A 356 -16.72 12.67 24.34
N THR A 357 -15.67 12.34 25.08
CA THR A 357 -14.43 13.10 25.09
C THR A 357 -13.23 12.18 25.22
N VAL A 358 -12.13 12.51 24.54
CA VAL A 358 -10.83 11.87 24.74
C VAL A 358 -9.71 12.82 24.32
N THR A 359 -8.59 12.77 25.03
CA THR A 359 -7.37 13.47 24.63
C THR A 359 -6.52 12.55 23.76
N ILE A 360 -6.19 12.97 22.55
CA ILE A 360 -5.27 12.28 21.66
C ILE A 360 -3.90 12.96 21.78
N LYS A 361 -2.92 12.21 22.27
CA LYS A 361 -1.50 12.62 22.34
C LYS A 361 -0.78 12.05 21.13
N TYR A 362 0.02 12.85 20.45
CA TYR A 362 0.83 12.39 19.32
C TYR A 362 2.19 13.05 19.27
N SER A 363 3.17 12.37 18.72
CA SER A 363 4.54 12.86 18.58
C SER A 363 5.23 12.23 17.37
N LEU A 364 6.23 12.93 16.84
CA LEU A 364 7.08 12.47 15.73
C LEU A 364 8.49 12.22 16.27
N ASN A 365 9.07 11.04 15.97
CA ASN A 365 10.47 10.68 16.28
C ASN A 365 10.85 10.92 17.76
N LEU A 366 9.95 10.60 18.72
CA LEU A 366 10.12 10.91 20.15
C LEU A 366 10.33 12.40 20.47
N GLY A 367 9.89 13.29 19.58
CA GLY A 367 9.90 14.73 19.80
C GLY A 367 8.86 15.20 20.82
N ASN A 368 8.55 16.49 20.81
CA ASN A 368 7.56 17.06 21.72
C ASN A 368 6.18 16.44 21.51
N ASN A 369 5.51 16.09 22.60
CA ASN A 369 4.13 15.65 22.57
C ASN A 369 3.19 16.80 22.21
N LEU A 370 2.32 16.56 21.24
CA LEU A 370 1.21 17.41 20.89
C LEU A 370 -0.08 16.76 21.39
N TYR A 371 -1.10 17.58 21.63
CA TYR A 371 -2.36 17.12 22.19
C TYR A 371 -3.54 17.66 21.39
N TYR A 372 -4.50 16.80 21.14
CA TYR A 372 -5.76 17.12 20.46
C TYR A 372 -6.92 16.63 21.32
N SER A 373 -7.86 17.50 21.65
CA SER A 373 -9.06 17.12 22.40
C SER A 373 -10.19 16.81 21.43
N TRP A 374 -10.55 15.54 21.34
CA TRP A 374 -11.71 15.11 20.59
C TRP A 374 -12.97 15.22 21.47
N ASN A 375 -14.04 15.74 20.88
CA ASN A 375 -15.35 15.84 21.50
C ASN A 375 -16.41 15.41 20.48
N GLY A 376 -17.26 14.46 20.82
CA GLY A 376 -18.26 13.92 19.92
C GLY A 376 -19.20 12.95 20.60
N LEU A 377 -19.80 12.06 19.83
CA LEU A 377 -20.57 10.92 20.33
C LEU A 377 -20.15 9.69 19.51
N LEU A 378 -19.39 8.80 20.14
CA LEU A 378 -18.97 7.55 19.54
C LEU A 378 -19.54 6.39 20.35
N LEU A 379 -20.42 5.62 19.73
CA LEU A 379 -21.06 4.48 20.40
C LEU A 379 -20.03 3.36 20.64
N THR A 380 -20.33 2.47 21.55
CA THR A 380 -19.53 1.27 21.86
C THR A 380 -19.21 0.49 20.58
N ASN A 381 -17.95 0.10 20.40
CA ASN A 381 -17.41 -0.61 19.22
C ASN A 381 -17.49 0.15 17.90
N ASN A 382 -17.77 1.45 17.92
CA ASN A 382 -17.72 2.29 16.73
C ASN A 382 -16.40 3.06 16.66
N SER A 383 -16.04 3.45 15.44
CA SER A 383 -14.82 4.21 15.14
C SER A 383 -15.16 5.53 14.44
N ASP A 384 -14.28 6.51 14.61
CA ASP A 384 -14.33 7.82 13.95
C ASP A 384 -12.95 8.14 13.34
N THR A 385 -12.93 8.81 12.20
CA THR A 385 -11.69 9.22 11.53
C THR A 385 -11.35 10.65 11.87
N ILE A 386 -10.22 10.85 12.55
CA ILE A 386 -9.79 12.12 13.08
C ILE A 386 -8.62 12.67 12.29
N VAL A 387 -8.73 13.91 11.83
CA VAL A 387 -7.62 14.66 11.23
C VAL A 387 -6.95 15.49 12.33
N LEU A 388 -5.72 15.14 12.67
CA LEU A 388 -4.95 15.84 13.70
C LEU A 388 -4.29 17.11 13.14
N PRO A 389 -3.99 18.12 13.99
CA PRO A 389 -3.17 19.25 13.60
C PRO A 389 -1.83 18.84 13.02
N SER A 390 -1.37 19.63 12.05
CA SER A 390 -0.14 19.32 11.32
C SER A 390 1.10 19.32 12.22
N ILE A 391 2.04 18.44 11.89
CA ILE A 391 3.34 18.33 12.53
C ILE A 391 4.45 18.49 11.47
N THR A 392 5.55 19.15 11.83
CA THR A 392 6.68 19.33 10.92
C THR A 392 7.61 18.14 11.02
N ALA A 393 7.85 17.47 9.89
CA ALA A 393 8.84 16.42 9.75
C ALA A 393 10.17 17.02 9.22
N SER A 394 11.30 16.50 9.67
CA SER A 394 12.63 16.85 9.15
C SER A 394 13.48 15.60 9.02
N GLY A 395 14.03 15.37 7.84
CA GLY A 395 14.74 14.13 7.51
C GLY A 395 13.96 13.25 6.52
N THR A 396 14.35 12.01 6.36
CA THR A 396 13.79 11.13 5.31
C THR A 396 13.00 9.95 5.85
N SER A 397 13.22 9.56 7.09
CA SER A 397 12.55 8.41 7.71
C SER A 397 12.05 8.78 9.09
N HIS A 398 10.80 8.49 9.35
CA HIS A 398 10.08 8.91 10.55
C HIS A 398 9.23 7.79 11.12
N PHE A 399 8.91 7.93 12.39
CA PHE A 399 7.78 7.24 12.99
C PHE A 399 6.91 8.23 13.74
N ILE A 400 5.60 8.03 13.66
CA ILE A 400 4.60 8.78 14.40
C ILE A 400 3.96 7.85 15.44
N THR A 401 3.90 8.31 16.67
CA THR A 401 3.21 7.62 17.77
C THR A 401 1.99 8.42 18.16
N VAL A 402 0.84 7.78 18.23
CA VAL A 402 -0.43 8.39 18.61
C VAL A 402 -1.05 7.57 19.73
N SER A 403 -1.51 8.20 20.79
CA SER A 403 -2.15 7.51 21.91
C SER A 403 -3.34 8.29 22.46
N THR A 404 -4.30 7.56 23.01
CA THR A 404 -5.46 8.11 23.73
C THR A 404 -5.16 8.31 25.21
N GLN A 405 -5.84 9.26 25.82
CA GLN A 405 -5.76 9.55 27.26
C GLN A 405 -7.09 10.06 27.77
N MET A 406 -7.44 9.68 29.00
CA MET A 406 -8.58 10.21 29.74
C MET A 406 -9.93 10.14 28.98
N PRO A 407 -10.35 8.96 28.47
CA PRO A 407 -11.65 8.80 27.85
C PRO A 407 -12.76 9.19 28.85
N ASN A 408 -13.69 10.05 28.41
CA ASN A 408 -14.75 10.61 29.26
C ASN A 408 -14.25 11.22 30.59
N ASN A 409 -13.04 11.80 30.60
CA ASN A 409 -12.35 12.31 31.81
C ASN A 409 -12.09 11.24 32.88
N SER A 410 -12.07 9.98 32.52
CA SER A 410 -11.80 8.84 33.40
C SER A 410 -10.44 8.21 33.03
N THR A 411 -9.87 7.46 33.97
CA THR A 411 -8.67 6.67 33.65
C THR A 411 -9.07 5.53 32.74
N ASP A 412 -8.37 5.41 31.63
CA ASP A 412 -8.39 4.20 30.82
C ASP A 412 -7.64 3.09 31.57
N ILE A 413 -8.23 1.91 31.66
CA ILE A 413 -7.62 0.77 32.35
C ILE A 413 -7.08 -0.27 31.35
N ASN A 414 -7.38 -0.10 30.07
CA ASN A 414 -6.91 -0.96 28.99
C ASN A 414 -5.82 -0.26 28.16
N PHE A 415 -4.63 -0.16 28.71
CA PHE A 415 -3.50 0.50 28.04
C PHE A 415 -2.99 -0.21 26.79
N SER A 416 -3.48 -1.43 26.48
CA SER A 416 -2.98 -2.22 25.37
C SER A 416 -3.46 -1.73 23.99
N ASN A 417 -4.57 -0.99 23.94
CA ASN A 417 -5.15 -0.43 22.72
C ASN A 417 -4.96 1.11 22.60
N ASP A 418 -4.40 1.76 23.63
CA ASP A 418 -4.26 3.20 23.68
C ASP A 418 -3.35 3.74 22.59
N GLU A 419 -2.25 3.07 22.30
CA GLU A 419 -1.15 3.58 21.48
C GLU A 419 -0.98 2.81 20.17
N PHE A 420 -0.80 3.57 19.08
CA PHE A 420 -0.44 3.06 17.77
C PHE A 420 0.77 3.81 17.23
N THR A 421 1.71 3.08 16.63
CA THR A 421 2.91 3.66 16.01
C THR A 421 2.99 3.24 14.55
N GLU A 422 3.22 4.22 13.65
CA GLU A 422 3.36 4.01 12.22
C GLU A 422 4.67 4.64 11.74
N THR A 423 5.32 3.98 10.76
CA THR A 423 6.52 4.51 10.11
C THR A 423 6.18 5.08 8.74
N PHE A 424 6.90 6.10 8.31
CA PHE A 424 6.75 6.67 6.98
C PHE A 424 8.03 7.33 6.50
N ASN A 425 8.14 7.50 5.19
CA ASN A 425 9.23 8.24 4.58
C ASN A 425 8.74 9.60 4.09
N SER A 426 9.62 10.60 4.17
CA SER A 426 9.34 11.92 3.60
C SER A 426 10.50 12.44 2.76
N ILE A 427 10.18 13.33 1.85
CA ILE A 427 11.16 14.06 1.05
C ILE A 427 10.97 15.56 1.23
N ASP A 428 12.05 16.30 1.10
CA ASP A 428 11.97 17.75 0.96
C ASP A 428 11.35 18.08 -0.40
N GLY A 429 10.16 18.70 -0.36
CA GLY A 429 9.37 18.94 -1.55
C GLY A 429 8.04 19.62 -1.24
N GLU A 430 7.24 19.79 -2.28
CA GLU A 430 5.92 20.38 -2.19
C GLU A 430 4.82 19.37 -2.56
N LYS A 431 3.69 19.44 -1.86
CA LYS A 431 2.53 18.58 -2.11
C LYS A 431 1.72 19.14 -3.29
N ILE A 432 1.64 18.36 -4.33
CA ILE A 432 0.96 18.70 -5.58
C ILE A 432 -0.29 17.83 -5.70
N LYS A 433 -1.40 18.46 -6.07
CA LYS A 433 -2.65 17.77 -6.36
C LYS A 433 -2.92 17.76 -7.86
N ILE A 434 -3.20 16.58 -8.39
CA ILE A 434 -3.60 16.34 -9.76
C ILE A 434 -5.08 15.98 -9.75
N ASN A 435 -5.89 16.78 -10.42
CA ASN A 435 -7.31 16.51 -10.66
C ASN A 435 -7.51 16.23 -12.13
N ILE A 436 -8.15 15.12 -12.45
CA ILE A 436 -8.56 14.77 -13.82
C ILE A 436 -10.05 14.43 -13.78
N LYS A 437 -10.85 15.23 -14.44
CA LYS A 437 -12.25 14.93 -14.71
C LYS A 437 -12.35 14.39 -16.12
N THR A 438 -12.80 13.15 -16.23
CA THR A 438 -13.02 12.51 -17.52
C THR A 438 -14.34 12.96 -18.16
N ASP A 439 -14.46 12.75 -19.44
CA ASP A 439 -15.68 12.86 -20.22
C ASP A 439 -16.47 11.55 -20.28
N ASN A 440 -17.22 11.30 -21.35
CA ASN A 440 -18.03 10.09 -21.53
C ASN A 440 -17.22 8.87 -22.00
N TYR A 441 -15.93 9.03 -22.36
CA TYR A 441 -15.08 8.02 -22.98
C TYR A 441 -13.71 7.89 -22.25
N ALA A 442 -13.74 7.78 -20.95
CA ALA A 442 -12.53 7.71 -20.11
C ALA A 442 -11.53 6.59 -20.45
N ASN A 443 -11.99 5.53 -21.13
CA ASN A 443 -11.13 4.44 -21.60
C ASN A 443 -10.12 4.84 -22.67
N GLU A 444 -10.29 6.01 -23.27
CA GLU A 444 -9.39 6.60 -24.26
C GLU A 444 -8.26 7.39 -23.63
N THR A 445 -8.45 7.75 -22.36
CA THR A 445 -7.55 8.62 -21.61
C THR A 445 -6.48 7.83 -20.87
N SER A 446 -5.24 8.24 -21.06
CA SER A 446 -4.09 7.83 -20.23
C SER A 446 -3.21 9.03 -19.90
N TRP A 447 -2.52 8.99 -18.78
CA TRP A 447 -1.66 10.09 -18.39
C TRP A 447 -0.42 9.64 -17.63
N GLN A 448 0.60 10.50 -17.63
CA GLN A 448 1.82 10.31 -16.85
C GLN A 448 2.41 11.63 -16.38
N LEU A 449 3.01 11.59 -15.21
CA LEU A 449 3.86 12.62 -14.67
C LEU A 449 5.31 12.16 -14.76
N VAL A 450 6.17 12.94 -15.38
CA VAL A 450 7.57 12.59 -15.57
C VAL A 450 8.49 13.70 -15.07
N SER A 451 9.68 13.33 -14.61
CA SER A 451 10.74 14.27 -14.26
C SER A 451 11.33 14.96 -15.51
N GLU A 452 12.17 15.97 -15.32
CA GLU A 452 12.92 16.58 -16.43
C GLU A 452 13.85 15.60 -17.16
N ASN A 453 14.28 14.53 -16.47
CA ASN A 453 15.10 13.45 -17.05
C ASN A 453 14.25 12.39 -17.77
N ASN A 454 12.94 12.59 -17.89
CA ASN A 454 11.94 11.65 -18.41
C ASN A 454 11.73 10.37 -17.57
N ASP A 455 12.13 10.37 -16.29
CA ASP A 455 11.76 9.29 -15.38
C ASP A 455 10.28 9.37 -15.05
N VAL A 456 9.56 8.30 -15.25
CA VAL A 456 8.13 8.22 -14.94
C VAL A 456 7.95 8.18 -13.43
N ILE A 457 7.23 9.16 -12.89
CA ILE A 457 6.96 9.30 -11.45
C ILE A 457 5.60 8.71 -11.10
N LEU A 458 4.61 8.95 -11.95
CA LEU A 458 3.24 8.52 -11.75
C LEU A 458 2.55 8.31 -13.10
N THR A 459 1.71 7.30 -13.19
CA THR A 459 0.86 7.05 -14.37
C THR A 459 -0.56 6.73 -13.94
N GLY A 460 -1.50 6.86 -14.86
CA GLY A 460 -2.87 6.39 -14.69
C GLY A 460 -3.52 6.13 -16.04
N ASP A 461 -4.28 5.05 -16.04
CA ASP A 461 -5.19 4.61 -17.09
C ASP A 461 -6.44 4.02 -16.43
N SER A 462 -7.33 3.41 -17.20
CA SER A 462 -8.51 2.72 -16.66
C SER A 462 -9.40 3.62 -15.80
N LEU A 463 -9.57 4.86 -16.21
CA LEU A 463 -10.43 5.84 -15.55
C LEU A 463 -11.91 5.54 -15.84
N GLU A 464 -12.80 5.91 -14.92
CA GLU A 464 -14.25 5.80 -15.12
C GLU A 464 -14.82 7.02 -15.86
N ASN A 465 -15.90 6.81 -16.63
CA ASN A 465 -16.55 7.88 -17.37
C ASN A 465 -17.19 8.92 -16.43
N ASN A 466 -17.11 10.19 -16.81
CA ASN A 466 -17.68 11.33 -16.08
C ASN A 466 -17.22 11.43 -14.60
N SER A 467 -16.09 10.84 -14.26
CA SER A 467 -15.59 10.74 -12.90
C SER A 467 -14.48 11.74 -12.64
N LEU A 468 -14.36 12.18 -11.39
CA LEU A 468 -13.26 13.02 -10.94
C LEU A 468 -12.22 12.15 -10.26
N TYR A 469 -11.06 12.04 -10.87
CA TYR A 469 -9.89 11.40 -10.29
C TYR A 469 -9.04 12.46 -9.59
N GLU A 470 -8.69 12.22 -8.33
CA GLU A 470 -7.85 13.09 -7.52
C GLU A 470 -6.65 12.32 -6.98
N LYS A 471 -5.45 12.87 -7.17
CA LYS A 471 -4.22 12.29 -6.63
C LYS A 471 -3.34 13.38 -6.03
N GLU A 472 -2.87 13.15 -4.80
CA GLU A 472 -1.82 13.97 -4.19
C GLU A 472 -0.47 13.24 -4.25
N ILE A 473 0.59 14.00 -4.50
CA ILE A 473 1.97 13.49 -4.54
C ILE A 473 2.92 14.55 -4.02
N CYS A 474 3.96 14.13 -3.31
CA CYS A 474 5.07 14.99 -2.94
C CYS A 474 6.13 14.99 -4.04
N LEU A 475 6.50 16.16 -4.51
CA LEU A 475 7.53 16.34 -5.53
C LEU A 475 8.68 17.19 -4.99
N ARG A 476 9.90 16.78 -5.25
CA ARG A 476 11.12 17.58 -4.93
C ARG A 476 11.17 18.84 -5.77
N SER A 477 12.00 19.81 -5.34
CA SER A 477 12.34 20.96 -6.20
C SER A 477 12.90 20.47 -7.53
N GLY A 478 12.36 20.97 -8.64
CA GLY A 478 12.70 20.57 -9.99
C GLY A 478 11.59 20.83 -10.99
N CYS A 479 11.84 20.51 -12.25
CA CYS A 479 10.86 20.69 -13.33
C CYS A 479 10.26 19.35 -13.76
N TYR A 480 8.98 19.37 -14.10
CA TYR A 480 8.18 18.20 -14.39
C TYR A 480 7.36 18.41 -15.66
N LYS A 481 6.97 17.31 -16.29
CA LYS A 481 6.06 17.27 -17.43
C LYS A 481 4.85 16.43 -17.04
N PHE A 482 3.68 16.98 -17.22
CA PHE A 482 2.44 16.22 -17.20
C PHE A 482 2.04 15.96 -18.64
N ILE A 483 1.89 14.71 -19.00
CA ILE A 483 1.54 14.25 -20.35
C ILE A 483 0.21 13.52 -20.23
N ILE A 484 -0.77 13.94 -21.02
CA ILE A 484 -2.06 13.28 -21.10
C ILE A 484 -2.33 12.93 -22.55
N ASN A 485 -2.85 11.73 -22.79
CA ASN A 485 -3.16 11.22 -24.11
C ASN A 485 -4.62 10.84 -24.21
N ASP A 486 -5.18 11.08 -25.38
CA ASP A 486 -6.48 10.66 -25.82
C ASP A 486 -6.31 9.85 -27.11
N SER A 487 -6.79 8.61 -27.16
CA SER A 487 -6.53 7.71 -28.29
C SER A 487 -7.40 8.00 -29.52
N TYR A 488 -8.51 8.71 -29.34
CA TYR A 488 -9.40 9.12 -30.43
C TYR A 488 -9.17 10.57 -30.91
N GLY A 489 -8.57 11.40 -30.06
CA GLY A 489 -8.11 12.74 -30.43
C GLY A 489 -9.18 13.82 -30.39
N ASP A 490 -10.25 13.62 -29.62
CA ASP A 490 -11.31 14.60 -29.38
C ASP A 490 -11.14 15.33 -28.04
N GLY A 491 -10.20 14.87 -27.20
CA GLY A 491 -9.82 15.48 -25.93
C GLY A 491 -10.93 15.38 -24.89
N PHE A 492 -10.88 16.25 -23.86
CA PHE A 492 -11.86 16.21 -22.76
C PHE A 492 -13.11 17.05 -22.98
N CYS A 493 -13.09 17.95 -23.95
CA CYS A 493 -14.16 18.96 -24.15
C CYS A 493 -14.30 19.29 -25.65
N CYS A 494 -15.50 19.50 -26.16
CA CYS A 494 -16.77 19.67 -25.48
C CYS A 494 -17.88 18.85 -26.15
N ASP A 495 -17.56 18.05 -27.20
CA ASP A 495 -18.56 17.31 -27.99
C ASP A 495 -19.08 16.08 -27.22
N PHE A 496 -18.20 15.44 -26.40
CA PHE A 496 -18.49 14.20 -25.70
C PHE A 496 -18.45 14.33 -24.17
N GLY A 497 -18.36 15.52 -23.62
CA GLY A 497 -18.37 15.78 -22.19
C GLY A 497 -17.72 17.10 -21.81
N ASN A 498 -17.53 17.34 -20.53
CA ASN A 498 -16.89 18.53 -19.98
C ASN A 498 -15.77 18.10 -19.01
N GLY A 499 -14.82 17.32 -19.51
CA GLY A 499 -13.66 16.92 -18.78
C GLY A 499 -12.60 18.02 -18.72
N PHE A 500 -11.64 17.84 -17.83
CA PHE A 500 -10.46 18.72 -17.69
C PHE A 500 -9.39 18.03 -16.88
N TYR A 501 -8.15 18.50 -16.97
CA TYR A 501 -7.17 18.28 -15.91
C TYR A 501 -6.72 19.59 -15.29
N GLN A 502 -6.34 19.53 -14.04
CA GLN A 502 -5.78 20.65 -13.27
C GLN A 502 -4.73 20.14 -12.29
N ILE A 503 -3.56 20.76 -12.31
CA ILE A 503 -2.46 20.49 -11.40
C ILE A 503 -2.22 21.76 -10.60
N TYR A 504 -2.18 21.64 -9.29
CA TYR A 504 -1.95 22.78 -8.42
C TYR A 504 -1.19 22.41 -7.15
N ASN A 505 -0.55 23.39 -6.55
CA ASN A 505 0.10 23.27 -5.28
C ASN A 505 -0.93 23.21 -4.15
N SER A 506 -0.93 22.12 -3.39
CA SER A 506 -1.92 21.89 -2.32
C SER A 506 -1.82 22.87 -1.16
N ALA A 507 -0.67 23.50 -0.95
CA ALA A 507 -0.44 24.41 0.20
C ALA A 507 -1.04 25.80 -0.03
N ASN A 508 -0.97 26.33 -1.27
CA ASN A 508 -1.38 27.70 -1.60
C ASN A 508 -2.43 27.78 -2.71
N ASN A 509 -2.89 26.63 -3.24
CA ASN A 509 -3.83 26.51 -4.35
C ASN A 509 -3.39 27.22 -5.65
N SER A 510 -2.09 27.49 -5.83
CA SER A 510 -1.58 28.03 -7.08
C SER A 510 -1.70 26.99 -8.20
N SER A 511 -2.30 27.37 -9.34
CA SER A 511 -2.38 26.53 -10.51
C SER A 511 -1.01 26.42 -11.17
N LEU A 512 -0.55 25.18 -11.41
CA LEU A 512 0.71 24.86 -12.07
C LEU A 512 0.49 24.51 -13.54
N ALA A 513 -0.58 23.79 -13.84
CA ALA A 513 -0.99 23.43 -15.20
C ALA A 513 -2.49 23.09 -15.22
N SER A 514 -3.15 23.38 -16.35
CA SER A 514 -4.53 22.98 -16.57
C SER A 514 -4.87 23.05 -18.05
N ASN A 515 -5.69 22.11 -18.52
CA ASN A 515 -6.26 22.16 -19.87
C ASN A 515 -7.57 21.34 -19.90
N SER A 516 -8.43 21.62 -20.88
CA SER A 516 -9.64 20.86 -21.16
C SER A 516 -9.80 20.57 -22.66
N TYR A 517 -9.06 21.31 -23.50
CA TYR A 517 -9.14 21.20 -24.95
C TYR A 517 -7.78 20.84 -25.55
N PHE A 518 -7.65 19.63 -26.04
CA PHE A 518 -6.50 19.13 -26.76
C PHE A 518 -6.97 18.04 -27.73
N GLN A 519 -6.10 17.59 -28.61
CA GLN A 519 -6.37 16.48 -29.51
C GLN A 519 -5.81 15.18 -28.91
N PHE A 520 -4.92 14.53 -29.61
CA PHE A 520 -4.35 13.22 -29.20
C PHE A 520 -3.45 13.29 -27.97
N THR A 521 -2.81 14.43 -27.73
CA THR A 521 -1.86 14.56 -26.61
C THR A 521 -1.75 16.02 -26.18
N ASP A 522 -1.68 16.24 -24.89
CA ASP A 522 -1.26 17.52 -24.29
C ASP A 522 -0.07 17.29 -23.35
N THR A 523 0.85 18.24 -23.35
CA THR A 523 2.04 18.22 -22.48
C THR A 523 2.22 19.56 -21.81
N SER A 524 2.01 19.58 -20.51
CA SER A 524 2.24 20.75 -19.67
C SER A 524 3.51 20.64 -18.86
N PHE A 525 4.28 21.72 -18.84
CA PHE A 525 5.53 21.83 -18.07
C PHE A 525 5.30 22.72 -16.84
N PHE A 526 5.79 22.31 -15.70
CA PHE A 526 5.80 23.11 -14.49
C PHE A 526 7.02 22.82 -13.61
N CYS A 527 7.40 23.77 -12.76
CA CYS A 527 8.54 23.61 -11.84
C CYS A 527 8.08 23.88 -10.41
N ILE A 528 8.74 23.24 -9.44
CA ILE A 528 8.43 23.29 -8.02
C ILE A 528 9.69 23.70 -7.26
N GLY A 529 9.51 24.46 -6.18
CA GLY A 529 10.58 24.77 -5.22
C GLY A 529 11.79 25.46 -5.83
N MET A 530 11.68 25.92 -7.07
CA MET A 530 12.63 26.88 -7.56
C MET A 530 12.29 28.22 -6.88
N SER A 531 12.90 28.52 -5.75
CA SER A 531 13.03 29.90 -5.29
C SER A 531 13.90 30.63 -6.32
N GLY A 532 13.31 30.81 -7.51
CA GLY A 532 13.72 31.80 -8.44
C GLY A 532 13.36 33.09 -7.81
N ILE A 533 14.38 33.89 -7.44
CA ILE A 533 14.31 35.35 -7.27
C ILE A 533 12.87 35.79 -7.00
N ASP A 534 12.58 36.22 -5.78
CA ASP A 534 11.31 36.86 -5.41
C ASP A 534 10.74 37.58 -6.62
N ASP A 535 9.56 37.20 -7.06
CA ASP A 535 8.93 37.82 -8.22
C ASP A 535 8.54 39.27 -7.86
N LEU A 536 9.53 40.12 -7.77
CA LEU A 536 9.37 41.58 -7.80
C LEU A 536 8.74 42.00 -9.15
N SER A 537 8.24 41.03 -9.91
CA SER A 537 7.75 41.17 -11.29
C SER A 537 6.43 41.89 -11.40
N GLU A 538 5.64 41.96 -10.35
CA GLU A 538 4.39 42.75 -10.38
C GLU A 538 4.65 44.27 -10.46
N ASP A 539 5.81 44.72 -10.01
CA ASP A 539 6.13 46.14 -10.01
C ASP A 539 6.66 46.65 -11.37
N PHE A 540 7.08 45.75 -12.29
CA PHE A 540 7.61 46.11 -13.61
C PHE A 540 6.83 45.45 -14.74
N GLN A 541 6.03 46.20 -15.44
CA GLN A 541 5.29 45.76 -16.62
C GLN A 541 5.96 46.28 -17.91
N ILE A 542 6.08 45.40 -18.89
CA ILE A 542 6.61 45.68 -20.22
C ILE A 542 5.53 45.50 -21.24
N PHE A 543 5.20 46.57 -21.96
CA PHE A 543 4.18 46.51 -23.01
C PHE A 543 4.48 47.46 -24.17
N PRO A 544 4.04 47.14 -25.39
CA PRO A 544 3.53 45.81 -25.77
C PRO A 544 4.63 44.75 -25.78
N ASN A 545 4.24 43.51 -25.45
CA ASN A 545 5.10 42.33 -25.58
C ASN A 545 4.20 41.14 -25.94
N PRO A 546 4.28 40.63 -27.20
CA PRO A 546 5.20 40.94 -28.28
C PRO A 546 5.14 42.35 -28.81
N THR A 547 6.25 42.81 -29.41
CA THR A 547 6.42 44.17 -29.93
C THR A 547 7.16 44.18 -31.27
N CYS A 548 6.98 45.26 -32.06
CA CYS A 548 7.69 45.43 -33.33
C CYS A 548 8.71 46.59 -33.32
N ASN A 549 8.47 47.67 -32.58
CA ASN A 549 9.28 48.90 -32.69
C ASN A 549 9.72 49.48 -31.35
N GLU A 550 8.84 49.53 -30.37
CA GLU A 550 9.14 50.14 -29.06
C GLU A 550 8.45 49.39 -27.93
N ILE A 551 9.02 49.48 -26.75
CA ILE A 551 8.40 49.02 -25.50
C ILE A 551 8.31 50.16 -24.49
N MET A 552 7.29 50.09 -23.67
CA MET A 552 7.17 50.90 -22.45
C MET A 552 7.43 50.01 -21.24
N ILE A 553 8.12 50.58 -20.29
CA ILE A 553 8.41 49.95 -19.00
C ILE A 553 7.67 50.76 -17.95
N ASN A 554 6.61 50.17 -17.42
CA ASN A 554 5.85 50.79 -16.34
C ASN A 554 6.40 50.30 -15.00
N ASN A 555 6.69 51.23 -14.10
CA ASN A 555 7.19 50.95 -12.77
C ASN A 555 6.53 51.91 -11.78
N THR A 556 6.01 51.37 -10.71
CA THR A 556 5.30 52.17 -9.70
C THR A 556 6.14 52.55 -8.49
N LYS A 557 7.33 51.99 -8.30
CA LYS A 557 8.06 52.08 -7.03
C LYS A 557 9.54 52.47 -7.11
N GLU A 558 10.29 52.13 -8.17
CA GLU A 558 11.74 52.35 -8.22
C GLU A 558 12.21 52.98 -9.53
N LYS A 559 13.28 53.76 -9.45
CA LYS A 559 13.87 54.39 -10.61
C LYS A 559 14.77 53.44 -11.39
N VAL A 560 14.46 53.21 -12.66
CA VAL A 560 15.30 52.43 -13.56
C VAL A 560 16.61 53.18 -13.87
N LEU A 561 17.76 52.55 -13.63
CA LEU A 561 19.08 53.10 -13.89
C LEU A 561 19.66 52.68 -15.24
N LEU A 562 19.52 51.41 -15.57
CA LEU A 562 20.10 50.80 -16.77
C LEU A 562 19.23 49.69 -17.28
N ILE A 563 19.12 49.56 -18.62
CA ILE A 563 18.50 48.45 -19.30
C ILE A 563 19.51 47.81 -20.25
N ASN A 564 19.65 46.49 -20.13
CA ASN A 564 20.37 45.67 -21.08
C ASN A 564 19.37 44.70 -21.79
N ILE A 565 19.49 44.57 -23.09
CA ILE A 565 18.83 43.49 -23.84
C ILE A 565 19.92 42.53 -24.29
N ILE A 566 19.72 41.24 -23.97
CA ILE A 566 20.62 40.16 -24.36
C ILE A 566 19.89 39.17 -25.29
N ASP A 567 20.62 38.64 -26.24
CA ASP A 567 20.11 37.56 -27.13
C ASP A 567 20.16 36.18 -26.43
N ASN A 568 19.64 35.15 -27.08
CA ASN A 568 19.65 33.77 -26.57
C ASN A 568 21.06 33.15 -26.42
N LEU A 569 22.10 33.81 -26.94
CA LEU A 569 23.48 33.38 -26.79
C LEU A 569 24.22 34.13 -25.65
N GLY A 570 23.49 35.02 -24.94
CA GLY A 570 24.03 35.79 -23.84
C GLY A 570 24.74 37.09 -24.29
N ASN A 571 24.69 37.47 -25.59
CA ASN A 571 25.33 38.70 -26.05
C ASN A 571 24.45 39.92 -25.80
N THR A 572 25.00 40.99 -25.25
CA THR A 572 24.29 42.26 -25.07
C THR A 572 24.09 42.93 -26.41
N VAL A 573 22.83 43.01 -26.89
CA VAL A 573 22.43 43.64 -28.15
C VAL A 573 22.02 45.10 -27.99
N LEU A 574 21.66 45.49 -26.79
CA LEU A 574 21.37 46.88 -26.42
C LEU A 574 21.74 47.13 -24.95
N SER A 575 22.40 48.27 -24.67
CA SER A 575 22.61 48.76 -23.29
C SER A 575 22.30 50.23 -23.25
N LYS A 576 21.37 50.68 -22.41
CA LYS A 576 20.93 52.07 -22.36
C LYS A 576 20.52 52.50 -20.97
N LYS A 577 21.02 53.68 -20.53
CA LYS A 577 20.48 54.42 -19.41
C LYS A 577 19.20 55.13 -19.81
N ILE A 578 18.12 54.90 -19.10
CA ILE A 578 16.80 55.47 -19.45
C ILE A 578 16.51 56.67 -18.54
N LYS A 579 16.04 57.75 -19.20
CA LYS A 579 15.45 58.89 -18.50
C LYS A 579 13.93 58.93 -18.66
N ASN A 580 13.39 58.18 -19.62
CA ASN A 580 11.97 58.10 -19.94
C ASN A 580 11.56 56.62 -20.09
N GLU A 581 10.31 56.33 -19.84
CA GLU A 581 9.72 54.98 -19.79
C GLU A 581 9.65 54.24 -21.15
N LYS A 582 10.08 54.86 -22.26
CA LYS A 582 10.05 54.30 -23.62
C LYS A 582 11.41 53.91 -24.15
N LEU A 583 11.51 52.70 -24.70
CA LEU A 583 12.70 52.16 -25.32
C LEU A 583 12.42 51.77 -26.80
N ASN A 584 13.13 52.38 -27.74
CA ASN A 584 13.07 52.05 -29.14
C ASN A 584 13.99 50.82 -29.42
N ILE A 585 13.39 49.77 -30.02
CA ILE A 585 14.02 48.49 -30.34
C ILE A 585 13.79 48.10 -31.82
N SER A 586 13.39 49.05 -32.65
CA SER A 586 13.10 48.82 -34.07
C SER A 586 14.31 48.27 -34.88
N HIS A 587 15.49 48.37 -34.37
CA HIS A 587 16.72 47.85 -35.00
C HIS A 587 16.99 46.36 -34.68
N LEU A 588 16.34 45.80 -33.65
CA LEU A 588 16.50 44.38 -33.29
C LEU A 588 15.70 43.48 -34.24
N LYS A 589 16.20 42.27 -34.51
CA LYS A 589 15.55 41.26 -35.37
C LYS A 589 14.40 40.55 -34.62
N ASN A 590 13.52 39.90 -35.41
CA ASN A 590 12.53 39.02 -34.81
C ASN A 590 13.21 37.93 -33.96
N GLY A 591 12.68 37.69 -32.76
CA GLY A 591 13.25 36.70 -31.86
C GLY A 591 12.85 36.94 -30.40
N ILE A 592 13.36 36.06 -29.55
CA ILE A 592 13.20 36.14 -28.10
C ILE A 592 14.49 36.70 -27.52
N TYR A 593 14.34 37.66 -26.63
CA TYR A 593 15.41 38.33 -25.93
C TYR A 593 15.15 38.37 -24.43
N HIS A 594 16.19 38.57 -23.64
CA HIS A 594 16.08 38.81 -22.21
C HIS A 594 16.37 40.30 -21.91
N LEU A 595 15.40 40.95 -21.29
CA LEU A 595 15.51 42.36 -20.88
C LEU A 595 15.91 42.41 -19.40
N ILE A 596 17.10 42.90 -19.14
CA ILE A 596 17.66 43.09 -17.79
C ILE A 596 17.44 44.55 -17.38
N ILE A 597 16.66 44.76 -16.33
CA ILE A 597 16.34 46.07 -15.78
C ILE A 597 17.09 46.21 -14.46
N LYS A 598 17.98 47.22 -14.36
CA LYS A 598 18.72 47.54 -13.12
C LYS A 598 18.17 48.81 -12.48
N THR A 599 17.85 48.69 -11.21
CA THR A 599 17.48 49.80 -10.34
C THR A 599 18.60 50.11 -9.34
N GLU A 600 18.35 50.93 -8.33
CA GLU A 600 19.34 51.21 -7.23
C GLU A 600 19.51 49.99 -6.31
N HIS A 601 18.48 49.12 -6.21
CA HIS A 601 18.43 48.03 -5.22
C HIS A 601 18.26 46.64 -5.84
N THR A 602 17.78 46.56 -7.09
CA THR A 602 17.42 45.27 -7.70
C THR A 602 17.86 45.16 -9.16
N GLU A 603 18.00 43.91 -9.63
CA GLU A 603 18.19 43.56 -11.04
C GLU A 603 17.10 42.58 -11.43
N ILE A 604 16.28 42.91 -12.42
CA ILE A 604 15.10 42.17 -12.83
C ILE A 604 15.27 41.73 -14.29
N VAL A 605 14.99 40.47 -14.57
CA VAL A 605 15.02 39.89 -15.95
C VAL A 605 13.62 39.60 -16.44
N LYS A 606 13.27 40.17 -17.60
CA LYS A 606 11.96 39.92 -18.27
C LYS A 606 12.19 39.36 -19.67
N LYS A 607 11.32 38.48 -20.10
CA LYS A 607 11.27 37.98 -21.48
C LYS A 607 10.71 39.06 -22.41
N LEU A 608 11.40 39.34 -23.51
CA LEU A 608 10.97 40.26 -24.55
C LEU A 608 10.85 39.50 -25.88
N VAL A 609 9.68 39.58 -26.51
CA VAL A 609 9.41 38.96 -27.80
C VAL A 609 9.29 40.05 -28.85
N ILE A 610 10.15 40.01 -29.90
CA ILE A 610 10.11 40.92 -31.04
C ILE A 610 9.53 40.19 -32.23
N GLN A 611 8.43 40.74 -32.76
CA GLN A 611 7.70 40.21 -33.91
C GLN A 611 7.31 41.37 -34.84
N LYS A 612 8.01 41.47 -35.98
CA LYS A 612 7.75 42.51 -37.01
C LYS A 612 6.93 41.94 -38.15
#